data_b3a318cc9cbde7a2c2decf13dad67a29
#
_entry.id   b3a318cc9cbde7a2c2decf13dad67a29
#
_cell.length_a   1.000
_cell.length_b   1.000
_cell.length_c   1.000
_cell.angle_alpha   90.00
_cell.angle_beta   90.00
_cell.angle_gamma   90.00
#
_symmetry.space_group_name_H-M   'P 1'
#
loop_
_entity.id
_entity.type
_entity.pdbx_description
1 polymer ?
#
loop_
_entity_poly.entity_id
_entity_poly.type
_entity_poly.pdbx_seq_one_letter_code
_entity_poly.pdbx_strand_id
1 'polypeptide(L)'
;MNKRTRTAAVSLAAALALGTAGCAGGKDSADGRSRGTNPALVNQGKIVGGTPKRGGTLTVLSNQDFTHLDPARNWVMNDMDFGTRLLYRTLVTYRAAPGPAGGTLVPDLATDLGTPSHGARTWTFHLKKGVRYEDGTPVTAQDIKYNVERSFSPDLPGGADYAARYLAGAQGYQGPADGRHLASVKTPDDHTLVFELRKPFAEFPDVTVMPTFAPVPRARDNGPRYDNRPFSSGPYKIESYGRGKRLVLVRNPHWDPKTDPVRKAYPDRLVVEMGLKANQIDDRVIAGQGPDASAVPWSALRPESAAKVLPHADVRARLLAESTNCTDMVQMHTGRKPFTDVRVRKAVQYALDKESVLTASGGPAFNDLSTAYMPATLFGGKQPDTAKVPAGGDIAKAKQLLKEAGRPDGFSTEITVSSGDKGRAEAIQQSLAKAGIKVAINTVDPSAFYATIGDTKNRTDLVFTGWCPDYPSGSTFLPFVFDGRYIKEKGNSGNHSLFRDRPTMRRMDEIAAMTDARRADRAWRQLDGEILKKAPAVPVLVRRWPLVLGGNIAGAYGQTSFGGQLDYASVGLKDPAKSRT
;
A
#
# COMPACT_ATOMS: atom_id res chain seq x y z
N MET A 1 -32.35 -34.28 -68.31
CA MET A 1 -32.25 -33.23 -69.33
C MET A 1 -31.21 -32.23 -68.84
N ASN A 2 -29.97 -32.37 -69.32
CA ASN A 2 -29.28 -31.55 -70.29
C ASN A 2 -29.23 -30.05 -69.85
N LYS A 3 -28.09 -29.34 -69.75
CA LYS A 3 -26.77 -29.25 -70.45
C LYS A 3 -25.87 -28.39 -69.55
N ARG A 4 -24.60 -28.72 -69.23
CA ARG A 4 -23.36 -28.35 -69.96
C ARG A 4 -23.27 -26.89 -70.38
N THR A 5 -22.23 -26.14 -69.93
CA THR A 5 -20.92 -25.92 -70.57
C THR A 5 -20.11 -24.89 -69.74
N ARG A 6 -18.89 -25.19 -69.30
CA ARG A 6 -17.54 -24.89 -69.89
C ARG A 6 -17.05 -23.43 -69.71
N THR A 7 -16.03 -23.28 -68.89
CA THR A 7 -14.58 -22.94 -69.10
C THR A 7 -14.25 -21.49 -69.44
N ALA A 8 -13.35 -20.88 -68.72
CA ALA A 8 -12.09 -20.33 -69.20
C ALA A 8 -11.16 -19.93 -68.04
N ALA A 9 -9.98 -20.54 -68.05
CA ALA A 9 -8.80 -20.16 -67.32
C ALA A 9 -8.02 -19.09 -68.09
N VAL A 10 -7.48 -18.10 -67.33
CA VAL A 10 -6.34 -17.30 -67.93
C VAL A 10 -5.29 -17.22 -66.79
N SER A 11 -4.17 -17.88 -67.11
CA SER A 11 -2.89 -17.75 -66.43
C SER A 11 -2.15 -16.54 -66.96
N LEU A 12 -1.49 -15.77 -66.11
CA LEU A 12 -0.31 -15.03 -66.51
C LEU A 12 0.73 -15.02 -65.44
N ALA A 13 1.93 -15.42 -65.80
CA ALA A 13 3.10 -15.66 -64.97
C ALA A 13 4.04 -14.45 -64.95
N ALA A 14 4.93 -14.52 -63.98
CA ALA A 14 6.32 -14.07 -63.97
C ALA A 14 6.64 -12.59 -63.63
N ALA A 15 7.40 -12.41 -62.56
CA ALA A 15 8.80 -12.02 -62.67
C ALA A 15 9.53 -12.19 -61.34
N LEU A 16 10.58 -13.00 -61.37
CA LEU A 16 11.62 -13.11 -60.31
C LEU A 16 12.44 -11.83 -60.26
N ALA A 17 12.79 -11.39 -59.04
CA ALA A 17 14.03 -10.65 -58.81
C ALA A 17 14.71 -11.23 -57.55
N LEU A 18 15.82 -11.93 -57.77
CA LEU A 18 16.78 -12.36 -56.76
C LEU A 18 17.53 -11.14 -56.22
N GLY A 19 17.60 -11.03 -54.92
CA GLY A 19 18.53 -10.16 -54.20
C GLY A 19 19.13 -10.95 -53.04
N THR A 20 20.36 -11.38 -53.21
CA THR A 20 21.20 -12.08 -52.25
C THR A 20 21.72 -11.13 -51.18
N ALA A 21 21.82 -11.59 -49.97
CA ALA A 21 22.92 -11.56 -49.02
C ALA A 21 22.55 -11.13 -47.59
N GLY A 22 23.04 -11.88 -46.65
CA GLY A 22 23.25 -11.42 -45.29
C GLY A 22 22.80 -12.39 -44.20
N CYS A 23 23.49 -13.51 -44.04
CA CYS A 23 23.47 -14.26 -42.76
C CYS A 23 24.10 -13.40 -41.66
N ALA A 24 23.27 -12.95 -40.72
CA ALA A 24 23.75 -12.53 -39.42
C ALA A 24 22.89 -13.26 -38.38
N GLY A 25 23.50 -14.22 -37.68
CA GLY A 25 22.89 -14.97 -36.62
C GLY A 25 22.50 -14.06 -35.45
N GLY A 26 21.23 -13.76 -35.35
CA GLY A 26 20.63 -13.20 -34.16
C GLY A 26 20.31 -14.36 -33.19
N LYS A 27 21.05 -14.45 -32.10
CA LYS A 27 20.66 -15.28 -30.97
C LYS A 27 19.29 -14.78 -30.49
N ASP A 28 18.29 -15.64 -30.57
CA ASP A 28 17.03 -15.46 -29.88
C ASP A 28 17.31 -15.34 -28.38
N SER A 29 17.40 -14.11 -27.92
CA SER A 29 17.24 -13.81 -26.50
C SER A 29 15.81 -14.20 -26.17
N ALA A 30 15.64 -15.30 -25.47
CA ALA A 30 14.41 -15.66 -24.80
C ALA A 30 14.07 -14.51 -23.85
N ASP A 31 13.35 -13.53 -24.36
CA ASP A 31 12.76 -12.45 -23.59
C ASP A 31 11.72 -13.12 -22.70
N GLY A 32 12.07 -13.28 -21.41
CA GLY A 32 11.20 -13.82 -20.38
C GLY A 32 10.00 -12.89 -20.17
N ARG A 33 9.10 -12.86 -21.15
CA ARG A 33 7.79 -12.24 -20.98
C ARG A 33 7.08 -13.04 -19.91
N SER A 34 6.93 -12.44 -18.73
CA SER A 34 6.06 -12.92 -17.70
C SER A 34 4.69 -13.22 -18.34
N ARG A 35 4.38 -14.51 -18.49
CA ARG A 35 3.10 -15.01 -19.03
C ARG A 35 1.97 -14.78 -18.01
N GLY A 36 1.80 -13.57 -17.48
CA GLY A 36 0.85 -13.38 -16.39
C GLY A 36 0.08 -12.08 -16.37
N THR A 37 0.52 -11.06 -17.08
CA THR A 37 -0.22 -9.80 -17.12
C THR A 37 -1.11 -9.76 -18.35
N ASN A 38 -2.43 -9.84 -18.16
CA ASN A 38 -3.35 -9.38 -19.19
C ASN A 38 -3.25 -7.84 -19.21
N PRO A 39 -2.59 -7.21 -20.21
CA PRO A 39 -2.36 -5.76 -20.23
C PRO A 39 -3.65 -4.94 -20.22
N ALA A 40 -4.77 -5.58 -20.62
CA ALA A 40 -6.09 -4.95 -20.64
C ALA A 40 -6.69 -4.72 -19.22
N LEU A 41 -6.12 -5.35 -18.17
CA LEU A 41 -6.61 -5.25 -16.79
C LEU A 41 -5.77 -4.34 -15.92
N VAL A 42 -4.64 -3.82 -16.44
CA VAL A 42 -3.70 -3.02 -15.67
C VAL A 42 -3.83 -1.56 -16.06
N ASN A 43 -4.55 -0.79 -15.27
CA ASN A 43 -4.65 0.67 -15.42
C ASN A 43 -3.63 1.42 -14.53
N GLN A 44 -2.45 0.85 -14.31
CA GLN A 44 -1.40 1.50 -13.52
C GLN A 44 -1.05 2.87 -14.11
N GLY A 45 -1.15 3.88 -13.24
CA GLY A 45 -0.86 5.25 -13.61
C GLY A 45 -1.84 5.89 -14.60
N LYS A 46 -3.03 5.31 -14.83
CA LYS A 46 -4.06 5.88 -15.71
C LYS A 46 -5.17 6.52 -14.92
N ILE A 47 -5.73 7.60 -15.50
CA ILE A 47 -6.93 8.26 -14.99
C ILE A 47 -8.15 7.62 -15.67
N VAL A 48 -9.08 7.14 -14.87
CA VAL A 48 -10.35 6.56 -15.35
C VAL A 48 -11.43 7.64 -15.40
N GLY A 49 -12.24 7.62 -16.44
CA GLY A 49 -13.45 8.44 -16.58
C GLY A 49 -13.23 9.86 -17.13
N GLY A 50 -11.98 10.25 -17.44
CA GLY A 50 -11.69 11.58 -18.00
C GLY A 50 -11.72 12.70 -16.96
N THR A 51 -12.01 13.93 -17.41
CA THR A 51 -11.98 15.14 -16.56
C THR A 51 -13.28 15.30 -15.77
N PRO A 52 -13.23 15.41 -14.43
CA PRO A 52 -14.41 15.60 -13.60
C PRO A 52 -14.96 17.03 -13.68
N LYS A 53 -16.28 17.16 -13.48
CA LYS A 53 -16.95 18.45 -13.34
C LYS A 53 -17.26 18.73 -11.85
N ARG A 54 -17.35 20.00 -11.49
CA ARG A 54 -17.77 20.41 -10.14
C ARG A 54 -19.26 20.17 -9.94
N GLY A 55 -19.61 19.73 -8.73
CA GLY A 55 -21.01 19.54 -8.31
C GLY A 55 -21.40 18.09 -8.09
N GLY A 56 -22.62 17.90 -7.62
CA GLY A 56 -23.26 16.60 -7.42
C GLY A 56 -22.78 15.85 -6.18
N THR A 57 -23.26 14.61 -6.06
CA THR A 57 -22.98 13.71 -4.93
C THR A 57 -22.17 12.52 -5.38
N LEU A 58 -21.02 12.30 -4.76
CA LEU A 58 -20.22 11.07 -4.87
C LEU A 58 -20.65 10.11 -3.76
N THR A 59 -21.02 8.88 -4.11
CA THR A 59 -21.36 7.84 -3.15
C THR A 59 -20.21 6.86 -2.98
N VAL A 60 -19.87 6.51 -1.74
CA VAL A 60 -18.89 5.47 -1.40
C VAL A 60 -19.67 4.30 -0.78
N LEU A 61 -19.51 3.11 -1.36
CA LEU A 61 -20.17 1.89 -0.87
C LEU A 61 -19.21 1.09 -0.01
N SER A 62 -19.54 0.88 1.26
CA SER A 62 -18.67 0.20 2.22
C SER A 62 -19.37 -0.96 2.93
N ASN A 63 -18.64 -2.04 3.12
CA ASN A 63 -19.06 -3.17 3.95
C ASN A 63 -18.70 -2.99 5.44
N GLN A 64 -17.98 -1.93 5.79
CA GLN A 64 -17.49 -1.66 7.13
C GLN A 64 -17.60 -0.18 7.49
N ASP A 65 -17.45 0.13 8.76
CA ASP A 65 -17.27 1.49 9.27
C ASP A 65 -15.78 1.87 9.24
N PHE A 66 -15.49 3.15 9.42
CA PHE A 66 -14.13 3.62 9.69
C PHE A 66 -13.63 3.06 11.02
N THR A 67 -12.37 2.64 11.04
CA THR A 67 -11.71 2.28 12.29
C THR A 67 -11.60 3.51 13.16
N HIS A 68 -11.01 4.58 12.62
CA HIS A 68 -10.91 5.88 13.28
C HIS A 68 -10.90 7.02 12.24
N LEU A 69 -11.66 8.09 12.51
CA LEU A 69 -11.53 9.37 11.81
C LEU A 69 -10.73 10.40 12.63
N ASP A 70 -10.52 10.17 13.92
CA ASP A 70 -9.67 11.00 14.78
C ASP A 70 -8.22 10.95 14.31
N PRO A 71 -7.57 12.08 13.95
CA PRO A 71 -6.22 12.09 13.40
C PRO A 71 -5.15 11.55 14.37
N ALA A 72 -5.38 11.58 15.69
CA ALA A 72 -4.46 10.95 16.65
C ALA A 72 -4.51 9.41 16.60
N ARG A 73 -5.59 8.83 16.07
CA ARG A 73 -5.86 7.38 16.05
C ARG A 73 -5.93 6.80 14.65
N ASN A 74 -6.09 7.65 13.63
CA ASN A 74 -6.25 7.23 12.24
C ASN A 74 -4.88 6.83 11.65
N TRP A 75 -4.71 5.52 11.37
CA TRP A 75 -3.51 4.99 10.72
C TRP A 75 -3.81 3.84 9.76
N VAL A 76 -5.04 3.35 9.72
CA VAL A 76 -5.47 2.38 8.70
C VAL A 76 -5.49 3.09 7.35
N MET A 77 -4.80 2.52 6.37
CA MET A 77 -4.47 3.19 5.11
C MET A 77 -5.67 3.82 4.39
N ASN A 78 -6.83 3.10 4.31
CA ASN A 78 -8.05 3.62 3.69
C ASN A 78 -8.62 4.82 4.45
N ASP A 79 -8.68 4.71 5.78
CA ASP A 79 -9.21 5.74 6.67
C ASP A 79 -8.29 6.97 6.64
N MET A 80 -6.97 6.72 6.56
CA MET A 80 -5.94 7.75 6.50
C MET A 80 -6.01 8.55 5.20
N ASP A 81 -6.13 7.89 4.05
CA ASP A 81 -6.31 8.57 2.75
C ASP A 81 -7.60 9.40 2.77
N PHE A 82 -8.73 8.78 3.15
CA PHE A 82 -10.02 9.47 3.25
C PHE A 82 -9.95 10.70 4.17
N GLY A 83 -9.39 10.54 5.37
CA GLY A 83 -9.26 11.62 6.35
C GLY A 83 -8.36 12.76 5.84
N THR A 84 -7.15 12.45 5.38
CA THR A 84 -6.18 13.46 4.94
C THR A 84 -6.52 14.10 3.60
N ARG A 85 -7.30 13.43 2.75
CA ARG A 85 -7.75 14.00 1.48
C ARG A 85 -9.03 14.84 1.61
N LEU A 86 -9.86 14.59 2.62
CA LEU A 86 -11.18 15.21 2.71
C LEU A 86 -11.39 16.08 3.95
N LEU A 87 -10.95 15.63 5.13
CA LEU A 87 -11.31 16.25 6.41
C LEU A 87 -10.21 17.12 7.01
N TYR A 88 -8.98 16.68 6.99
CA TYR A 88 -7.88 17.45 7.60
C TYR A 88 -6.61 17.40 6.76
N ARG A 89 -5.78 18.42 6.94
CA ARG A 89 -4.52 18.59 6.23
C ARG A 89 -3.36 18.27 7.16
N THR A 90 -2.24 17.84 6.60
CA THR A 90 -1.00 17.54 7.32
C THR A 90 0.09 18.55 6.95
N LEU A 91 1.26 18.52 7.58
CA LEU A 91 2.35 19.45 7.26
C LEU A 91 2.78 19.34 5.79
N VAL A 92 3.02 18.12 5.35
CA VAL A 92 3.26 17.78 3.94
C VAL A 92 2.34 16.64 3.53
N THR A 93 2.16 16.42 2.24
CA THR A 93 1.32 15.35 1.72
C THR A 93 1.91 14.82 0.41
N TYR A 94 1.29 13.80 -0.20
CA TYR A 94 1.69 13.32 -1.51
C TYR A 94 0.92 14.04 -2.61
N ARG A 95 1.61 14.25 -3.74
CA ARG A 95 1.00 14.85 -4.94
C ARG A 95 -0.23 14.04 -5.36
N ALA A 96 -1.32 14.75 -5.69
CA ALA A 96 -2.49 14.13 -6.32
C ALA A 96 -2.18 13.87 -7.80
N ALA A 97 -1.58 12.72 -8.08
CA ALA A 97 -1.20 12.27 -9.42
C ALA A 97 -1.15 10.74 -9.48
N PRO A 98 -1.49 10.14 -10.63
CA PRO A 98 -1.38 8.71 -10.82
C PRO A 98 0.09 8.24 -10.94
N GLY A 99 0.33 6.97 -10.66
CA GLY A 99 1.61 6.29 -10.83
C GLY A 99 2.73 6.86 -9.95
N PRO A 100 4.01 6.77 -10.37
CA PRO A 100 5.17 7.17 -9.55
C PRO A 100 5.16 8.64 -9.11
N ALA A 101 4.52 9.53 -9.89
CA ALA A 101 4.39 10.95 -9.54
C ALA A 101 3.57 11.16 -8.25
N GLY A 102 2.63 10.26 -7.95
CA GLY A 102 1.86 10.24 -6.71
C GLY A 102 2.71 9.97 -5.46
N GLY A 103 3.92 9.41 -5.60
CA GLY A 103 4.87 9.21 -4.51
C GLY A 103 5.69 10.46 -4.14
N THR A 104 5.49 11.58 -4.85
CA THR A 104 6.26 12.81 -4.59
C THR A 104 5.65 13.58 -3.42
N LEU A 105 6.45 13.85 -2.39
CA LEU A 105 6.07 14.77 -1.31
C LEU A 105 5.89 16.19 -1.85
N VAL A 106 4.86 16.85 -1.35
CA VAL A 106 4.58 18.27 -1.63
C VAL A 106 4.16 18.99 -0.34
N PRO A 107 4.45 20.29 -0.19
CA PRO A 107 3.96 21.07 0.94
C PRO A 107 2.43 21.10 0.99
N ASP A 108 1.84 20.88 2.19
CA ASP A 108 0.38 20.98 2.40
C ASP A 108 0.05 22.17 3.32
N LEU A 109 0.04 21.99 4.65
CA LEU A 109 -0.05 23.11 5.59
C LEU A 109 1.24 23.91 5.64
N ALA A 110 2.39 23.22 5.51
CA ALA A 110 3.68 23.90 5.47
C ALA A 110 3.93 24.58 4.13
N THR A 111 4.84 25.57 4.13
CA THR A 111 5.29 26.32 2.93
C THR A 111 6.28 25.53 2.09
N ASP A 112 6.99 24.57 2.72
CA ASP A 112 8.03 23.71 2.14
C ASP A 112 8.00 22.30 2.77
N LEU A 113 8.98 21.48 2.47
CA LEU A 113 9.11 20.12 3.03
C LEU A 113 9.84 20.09 4.39
N GLY A 114 10.03 21.23 5.02
CA GLY A 114 10.80 21.36 6.26
C GLY A 114 12.30 21.56 6.02
N THR A 115 12.92 22.30 6.91
CA THR A 115 14.36 22.62 6.87
C THR A 115 15.08 21.80 7.95
N PRO A 116 15.99 20.88 7.58
CA PRO A 116 16.78 20.13 8.54
C PRO A 116 17.94 20.96 9.10
N SER A 117 18.27 20.73 10.37
CA SER A 117 19.49 21.23 11.03
C SER A 117 20.04 20.18 11.98
N HIS A 118 21.23 20.44 12.57
CA HIS A 118 21.92 19.50 13.48
C HIS A 118 22.03 18.07 12.91
N GLY A 119 22.38 17.96 11.60
CA GLY A 119 22.49 16.67 10.92
C GLY A 119 21.17 15.92 10.81
N ALA A 120 20.07 16.62 10.48
CA ALA A 120 18.71 16.09 10.39
C ALA A 120 18.13 15.55 11.74
N ARG A 121 18.63 16.06 12.87
CA ARG A 121 18.05 15.83 14.20
C ARG A 121 17.02 16.90 14.59
N THR A 122 17.02 18.03 13.91
CA THR A 122 16.06 19.11 14.12
C THR A 122 15.43 19.48 12.79
N TRP A 123 14.10 19.58 12.76
CA TRP A 123 13.33 19.95 11.59
C TRP A 123 12.43 21.14 11.89
N THR A 124 12.51 22.18 11.06
CA THR A 124 11.67 23.38 11.17
C THR A 124 10.71 23.43 9.99
N PHE A 125 9.43 23.62 10.29
CA PHE A 125 8.36 23.83 9.30
C PHE A 125 7.70 25.18 9.54
N HIS A 126 7.43 25.90 8.44
CA HIS A 126 6.67 27.14 8.47
C HIS A 126 5.28 26.92 7.85
N LEU A 127 4.23 27.33 8.55
CA LEU A 127 2.85 27.16 8.09
C LEU A 127 2.44 28.26 7.12
N LYS A 128 1.64 27.88 6.12
CA LYS A 128 0.95 28.81 5.23
C LYS A 128 -0.01 29.69 6.01
N LYS A 129 -0.05 30.97 5.70
CA LYS A 129 -1.03 31.90 6.25
C LYS A 129 -2.40 31.70 5.59
N GLY A 130 -3.48 32.02 6.31
CA GLY A 130 -4.84 32.02 5.78
C GLY A 130 -5.52 30.66 5.75
N VAL A 131 -4.89 29.59 6.24
CA VAL A 131 -5.56 28.29 6.41
C VAL A 131 -6.52 28.36 7.60
N ARG A 132 -7.76 27.90 7.40
CA ARG A 132 -8.83 28.00 8.40
C ARG A 132 -9.53 26.67 8.63
N TYR A 133 -10.09 26.50 9.80
CA TYR A 133 -11.03 25.44 10.12
C TYR A 133 -12.44 25.72 9.56
N GLU A 134 -13.32 24.75 9.70
CA GLU A 134 -14.71 24.77 9.18
C GLU A 134 -15.62 25.85 9.82
N ASP A 135 -15.21 26.47 10.91
CA ASP A 135 -15.89 27.61 11.54
C ASP A 135 -15.22 28.96 11.21
N GLY A 136 -14.14 28.94 10.42
CA GLY A 136 -13.39 30.13 10.04
C GLY A 136 -12.25 30.51 10.99
N THR A 137 -12.06 29.82 12.11
CA THR A 137 -10.91 30.04 13.00
C THR A 137 -9.59 29.65 12.30
N PRO A 138 -8.47 30.36 12.56
CA PRO A 138 -7.20 30.04 11.93
C PRO A 138 -6.62 28.71 12.44
N VAL A 139 -5.91 27.99 11.55
CA VAL A 139 -5.07 26.86 11.92
C VAL A 139 -3.71 27.37 12.39
N THR A 140 -3.23 26.89 13.54
CA THR A 140 -1.98 27.32 14.17
C THR A 140 -0.99 26.18 14.38
N ALA A 141 0.27 26.52 14.63
CA ALA A 141 1.31 25.56 15.00
C ALA A 141 0.99 24.83 16.31
N GLN A 142 0.33 25.51 17.24
CA GLN A 142 -0.10 24.98 18.53
C GLN A 142 -1.10 23.83 18.35
N ASP A 143 -1.99 23.90 17.35
CA ASP A 143 -2.98 22.86 17.07
C ASP A 143 -2.31 21.57 16.61
N ILE A 144 -1.25 21.67 15.81
CA ILE A 144 -0.48 20.52 15.36
C ILE A 144 0.32 19.93 16.53
N LYS A 145 1.02 20.79 17.29
CA LYS A 145 1.69 20.34 18.53
C LYS A 145 0.73 19.62 19.45
N TYR A 146 -0.46 20.18 19.67
CA TYR A 146 -1.47 19.58 20.52
C TYR A 146 -1.86 18.17 20.07
N ASN A 147 -2.12 17.97 18.78
CA ASN A 147 -2.47 16.64 18.25
C ASN A 147 -1.30 15.64 18.35
N VAL A 148 -0.06 16.08 18.10
CA VAL A 148 1.13 15.24 18.33
C VAL A 148 1.21 14.82 19.79
N GLU A 149 1.05 15.74 20.73
CA GLU A 149 1.06 15.44 22.16
C GLU A 149 -0.13 14.55 22.58
N ARG A 150 -1.32 14.82 22.02
CA ARG A 150 -2.55 14.09 22.26
C ARG A 150 -2.46 12.62 21.84
N SER A 151 -1.68 12.29 20.79
CA SER A 151 -1.49 10.92 20.32
C SER A 151 -0.80 9.99 21.33
N PHE A 152 -0.21 10.53 22.40
CA PHE A 152 0.38 9.76 23.48
C PHE A 152 -0.62 9.40 24.60
N SER A 153 -1.84 9.93 24.55
CA SER A 153 -2.83 9.67 25.57
C SER A 153 -3.22 8.20 25.64
N PRO A 154 -3.20 7.55 26.82
CA PRO A 154 -3.68 6.18 26.98
C PRO A 154 -5.19 6.06 26.71
N ASP A 155 -5.95 7.15 26.77
CA ASP A 155 -7.39 7.20 26.46
C ASP A 155 -7.66 7.14 24.96
N LEU A 156 -6.62 7.29 24.12
CA LEU A 156 -6.69 7.29 22.66
C LEU A 156 -5.86 6.14 22.03
N PRO A 157 -6.15 4.89 22.38
CA PRO A 157 -5.40 3.76 21.83
C PRO A 157 -5.64 3.59 20.34
N GLY A 158 -4.72 2.91 19.65
CA GLY A 158 -4.88 2.47 18.27
C GLY A 158 -4.25 3.37 17.21
N GLY A 159 -3.62 4.49 17.59
CA GLY A 159 -2.87 5.34 16.67
C GLY A 159 -1.48 4.81 16.31
N ALA A 160 -0.88 5.38 15.27
CA ALA A 160 0.50 5.08 14.89
C ALA A 160 1.50 5.66 15.89
N ASP A 161 2.55 4.90 16.21
CA ASP A 161 3.56 5.25 17.22
C ASP A 161 4.71 6.14 16.68
N TYR A 162 4.52 6.80 15.53
CA TYR A 162 5.59 7.55 14.87
C TYR A 162 6.14 8.70 15.72
N ALA A 163 5.28 9.46 16.38
CA ALA A 163 5.70 10.51 17.30
C ALA A 163 6.57 9.92 18.43
N ALA A 164 6.14 8.82 19.04
CA ALA A 164 6.88 8.13 20.10
C ALA A 164 8.22 7.54 19.61
N ARG A 165 8.26 7.09 18.36
CA ARG A 165 9.43 6.47 17.75
C ARG A 165 10.53 7.49 17.43
N TYR A 166 10.16 8.64 16.89
CA TYR A 166 11.15 9.59 16.35
C TYR A 166 11.44 10.78 17.26
N LEU A 167 10.49 11.29 18.04
CA LEU A 167 10.67 12.50 18.84
C LEU A 167 11.56 12.28 20.08
N ALA A 168 12.40 13.24 20.39
CA ALA A 168 13.22 13.24 21.60
C ALA A 168 12.33 13.38 22.84
N GLY A 169 12.71 12.76 23.96
CA GLY A 169 11.96 12.85 25.23
C GLY A 169 10.55 12.23 25.21
N ALA A 170 10.19 11.52 24.14
CA ALA A 170 8.87 10.88 23.99
C ALA A 170 8.68 9.67 24.93
N GLN A 171 9.78 9.09 25.44
CA GLN A 171 9.70 7.90 26.28
C GLN A 171 9.03 8.22 27.64
N GLY A 172 7.95 7.50 27.95
CA GLY A 172 7.19 7.70 29.17
C GLY A 172 6.26 8.92 29.17
N TYR A 173 6.18 9.68 28.07
CA TYR A 173 5.20 10.74 27.91
C TYR A 173 3.80 10.15 27.70
N GLN A 174 2.79 10.67 28.41
CA GLN A 174 1.42 10.13 28.43
C GLN A 174 0.37 11.12 27.88
N GLY A 175 0.84 12.12 27.12
CA GLY A 175 -0.04 13.14 26.55
C GLY A 175 -0.19 14.38 27.45
N PRO A 176 -1.00 15.38 27.01
CA PRO A 176 -1.09 16.68 27.64
C PRO A 176 -2.07 16.74 28.82
N ALA A 177 -2.70 15.63 29.22
CA ALA A 177 -3.77 15.61 30.24
C ALA A 177 -3.32 16.09 31.61
N ASP A 178 -2.04 15.92 31.96
CA ASP A 178 -1.44 16.32 33.23
C ASP A 178 -0.76 17.72 33.17
N GLY A 179 -0.98 18.47 32.09
CA GLY A 179 -0.37 19.78 31.86
C GLY A 179 1.10 19.74 31.41
N ARG A 180 1.71 18.55 31.28
CA ARG A 180 3.06 18.40 30.74
C ARG A 180 3.05 18.54 29.23
N HIS A 181 4.11 19.12 28.68
CA HIS A 181 4.32 19.29 27.25
C HIS A 181 5.54 18.52 26.78
N LEU A 182 5.50 18.03 25.53
CA LEU A 182 6.63 17.39 24.90
C LEU A 182 7.62 18.47 24.42
N ALA A 183 8.73 18.62 25.14
CA ALA A 183 9.73 19.69 24.90
C ALA A 183 10.38 19.63 23.50
N SER A 184 10.36 18.46 22.87
CA SER A 184 10.88 18.26 21.51
C SER A 184 9.97 18.77 20.39
N VAL A 185 8.76 19.25 20.72
CA VAL A 185 7.86 19.92 19.76
C VAL A 185 7.69 21.36 20.21
N LYS A 186 8.30 22.29 19.49
CA LYS A 186 8.29 23.72 19.82
C LYS A 186 7.48 24.51 18.82
N THR A 187 6.78 25.52 19.30
CA THR A 187 5.96 26.45 18.51
C THR A 187 6.35 27.87 18.92
N PRO A 188 7.48 28.43 18.37
CA PRO A 188 7.95 29.77 18.72
C PRO A 188 6.93 30.88 18.43
N ASP A 189 6.08 30.65 17.42
CA ASP A 189 4.96 31.49 17.02
C ASP A 189 3.84 30.64 16.40
N ASP A 190 2.73 31.27 15.97
CA ASP A 190 1.55 30.60 15.42
C ASP A 190 1.80 29.88 14.09
N HIS A 191 2.92 30.15 13.42
CA HIS A 191 3.22 29.62 12.10
C HIS A 191 4.53 28.82 12.03
N THR A 192 5.22 28.63 13.14
CA THR A 192 6.50 27.91 13.16
C THR A 192 6.43 26.68 14.07
N LEU A 193 6.80 25.52 13.52
CA LEU A 193 6.96 24.26 14.23
C LEU A 193 8.41 23.79 14.17
N VAL A 194 8.97 23.39 15.32
CA VAL A 194 10.30 22.79 15.39
C VAL A 194 10.19 21.43 16.08
N PHE A 195 10.67 20.40 15.40
CA PHE A 195 10.73 19.03 15.92
C PHE A 195 12.18 18.63 16.22
N GLU A 196 12.44 18.14 17.42
CA GLU A 196 13.73 17.55 17.81
C GLU A 196 13.61 16.03 17.84
N LEU A 197 14.48 15.36 17.07
CA LEU A 197 14.46 13.89 16.92
C LEU A 197 15.48 13.23 17.84
N ARG A 198 15.20 12.00 18.27
CA ARG A 198 16.10 11.16 19.07
C ARG A 198 17.38 10.83 18.33
N LYS A 199 17.31 10.65 16.99
CA LYS A 199 18.42 10.33 16.09
C LYS A 199 18.26 11.13 14.80
N PRO A 200 19.35 11.35 14.03
CA PRO A 200 19.23 11.88 12.67
C PRO A 200 18.25 11.06 11.84
N PHE A 201 17.38 11.75 11.09
CA PHE A 201 16.44 11.07 10.19
C PHE A 201 16.07 11.99 9.03
N ALA A 202 16.64 11.73 7.84
CA ALA A 202 16.45 12.57 6.65
C ALA A 202 15.05 12.46 6.04
N GLU A 203 14.35 11.37 6.31
CA GLU A 203 13.00 11.09 5.77
C GLU A 203 11.89 11.54 6.75
N PHE A 204 12.19 12.41 7.71
CA PHE A 204 11.19 12.90 8.66
C PHE A 204 10.00 13.63 8.00
N PRO A 205 10.16 14.35 6.87
CA PRO A 205 9.02 14.87 6.12
C PRO A 205 7.98 13.81 5.75
N ASP A 206 8.38 12.59 5.38
CA ASP A 206 7.45 11.49 5.09
C ASP A 206 6.63 11.08 6.32
N VAL A 207 7.22 11.17 7.52
CA VAL A 207 6.50 10.93 8.78
C VAL A 207 5.42 11.99 9.01
N THR A 208 5.66 13.23 8.60
CA THR A 208 4.71 14.34 8.81
C THR A 208 3.51 14.34 7.84
N VAL A 209 3.43 13.34 6.94
CA VAL A 209 2.21 13.00 6.18
C VAL A 209 1.16 12.32 7.07
N MET A 210 1.62 11.66 8.15
CA MET A 210 0.73 10.91 9.03
C MET A 210 -0.30 11.82 9.71
N PRO A 211 -1.56 11.35 9.90
CA PRO A 211 -2.62 12.12 10.53
C PRO A 211 -2.27 12.67 11.92
N THR A 212 -1.38 12.00 12.65
CA THR A 212 -0.84 12.50 13.93
C THR A 212 -0.26 13.92 13.83
N PHE A 213 0.19 14.34 12.65
CA PHE A 213 0.71 15.68 12.38
C PHE A 213 -0.33 16.62 11.73
N ALA A 214 -1.61 16.26 11.75
CA ALA A 214 -2.71 17.16 11.41
C ALA A 214 -3.08 18.06 12.60
N PRO A 215 -3.67 19.23 12.36
CA PRO A 215 -4.05 20.14 13.43
C PRO A 215 -5.35 19.69 14.13
N VAL A 216 -5.39 19.74 15.46
CA VAL A 216 -6.57 19.56 16.29
C VAL A 216 -6.67 20.76 17.25
N PRO A 217 -7.69 21.62 17.14
CA PRO A 217 -7.85 22.73 18.07
C PRO A 217 -8.26 22.20 19.45
N ARG A 218 -7.46 22.51 20.48
CA ARG A 218 -7.67 22.03 21.86
C ARG A 218 -9.08 22.32 22.37
N ALA A 219 -9.64 23.47 22.03
CA ALA A 219 -10.98 23.87 22.44
C ALA A 219 -12.10 23.00 21.86
N ARG A 220 -11.84 22.23 20.82
CA ARG A 220 -12.79 21.34 20.15
C ARG A 220 -12.57 19.86 20.49
N ASP A 221 -11.48 19.53 21.19
CA ASP A 221 -11.23 18.15 21.62
C ASP A 221 -12.23 17.71 22.69
N ASN A 222 -12.84 16.56 22.48
CA ASN A 222 -13.76 15.92 23.40
C ASN A 222 -13.35 14.46 23.72
N GLY A 223 -12.04 14.20 23.65
CA GLY A 223 -11.43 12.90 23.91
C GLY A 223 -11.81 11.86 22.84
N PRO A 224 -12.10 10.60 23.23
CA PRO A 224 -12.43 9.54 22.27
C PRO A 224 -13.63 9.83 21.37
N ARG A 225 -14.53 10.76 21.77
CA ARG A 225 -15.69 11.17 20.95
C ARG A 225 -15.32 12.07 19.78
N TYR A 226 -14.10 12.63 19.75
CA TYR A 226 -13.58 13.38 18.61
C TYR A 226 -13.59 12.54 17.31
N ASP A 227 -13.49 11.23 17.44
CA ASP A 227 -13.59 10.24 16.37
C ASP A 227 -14.90 10.30 15.58
N ASN A 228 -15.98 10.77 16.20
CA ASN A 228 -17.27 10.90 15.53
C ASN A 228 -17.42 12.20 14.72
N ARG A 229 -16.63 13.23 15.03
CA ARG A 229 -16.68 14.52 14.34
C ARG A 229 -15.35 15.25 14.45
N PRO A 230 -14.29 14.80 13.76
CA PRO A 230 -13.06 15.57 13.63
C PRO A 230 -13.35 16.96 13.06
N PHE A 231 -12.72 17.96 13.64
CA PHE A 231 -12.92 19.35 13.23
C PHE A 231 -12.08 19.64 11.98
N SER A 232 -12.73 20.00 10.89
CA SER A 232 -12.11 19.99 9.57
C SER A 232 -11.26 21.22 9.27
N SER A 233 -10.04 21.00 8.77
CA SER A 233 -9.20 21.97 8.07
C SER A 233 -9.09 21.68 6.56
N GLY A 234 -9.76 20.62 6.10
CA GLY A 234 -9.79 20.17 4.70
C GLY A 234 -10.97 20.73 3.90
N PRO A 235 -11.12 20.24 2.64
CA PRO A 235 -12.15 20.74 1.73
C PRO A 235 -13.58 20.36 2.11
N TYR A 236 -13.78 19.38 2.96
CA TYR A 236 -15.10 18.94 3.41
C TYR A 236 -15.19 18.93 4.92
N LYS A 237 -16.42 19.00 5.44
CA LYS A 237 -16.74 18.84 6.86
C LYS A 237 -17.85 17.80 7.02
N ILE A 238 -17.93 17.22 8.20
CA ILE A 238 -18.98 16.25 8.53
C ILE A 238 -20.30 16.98 8.78
N GLU A 239 -21.31 16.68 7.96
CA GLU A 239 -22.69 17.11 8.19
C GLU A 239 -23.37 16.16 9.18
N SER A 240 -23.26 14.86 8.95
CA SER A 240 -23.82 13.83 9.83
C SER A 240 -23.00 12.54 9.79
N TYR A 241 -22.95 11.82 10.92
CA TYR A 241 -22.28 10.53 11.01
C TYR A 241 -23.09 9.58 11.92
N GLY A 242 -23.74 8.60 11.32
CA GLY A 242 -24.32 7.45 11.99
C GLY A 242 -23.39 6.26 11.86
N ARG A 243 -22.69 5.90 12.94
CA ARG A 243 -21.71 4.81 12.96
C ARG A 243 -22.27 3.51 12.39
N GLY A 244 -21.50 2.85 11.53
CA GLY A 244 -21.89 1.61 10.84
C GLY A 244 -23.01 1.74 9.83
N LYS A 245 -23.55 2.95 9.59
CA LYS A 245 -24.69 3.19 8.70
C LYS A 245 -24.35 4.17 7.58
N ARG A 246 -24.08 5.43 7.93
CA ARG A 246 -23.92 6.49 6.94
C ARG A 246 -23.06 7.65 7.47
N LEU A 247 -22.11 8.10 6.65
CA LEU A 247 -21.39 9.37 6.83
C LEU A 247 -21.75 10.30 5.68
N VAL A 248 -22.02 11.56 5.99
CA VAL A 248 -22.29 12.61 4.99
C VAL A 248 -21.30 13.74 5.18
N LEU A 249 -20.56 14.05 4.12
CA LEU A 249 -19.67 15.20 4.05
C LEU A 249 -20.24 16.25 3.10
N VAL A 250 -20.13 17.51 3.50
CA VAL A 250 -20.45 18.69 2.69
C VAL A 250 -19.24 19.60 2.59
N ARG A 251 -19.20 20.49 1.60
CA ARG A 251 -18.10 21.44 1.44
C ARG A 251 -17.83 22.23 2.71
N ASN A 252 -16.57 22.39 3.06
CA ASN A 252 -16.13 23.34 4.07
C ASN A 252 -16.11 24.74 3.45
N PRO A 253 -16.95 25.70 3.91
CA PRO A 253 -17.04 27.02 3.30
C PRO A 253 -15.79 27.89 3.51
N HIS A 254 -14.95 27.53 4.48
CA HIS A 254 -13.73 28.27 4.83
C HIS A 254 -12.46 27.64 4.24
N TRP A 255 -12.58 26.53 3.49
CA TRP A 255 -11.44 25.98 2.77
C TRP A 255 -11.12 26.81 1.52
N ASP A 256 -9.88 27.31 1.46
CA ASP A 256 -9.40 28.09 0.32
C ASP A 256 -8.50 27.22 -0.59
N PRO A 257 -8.93 26.95 -1.84
CA PRO A 257 -8.14 26.16 -2.80
C PRO A 257 -6.80 26.84 -3.18
N LYS A 258 -6.64 28.14 -2.96
CA LYS A 258 -5.36 28.85 -3.20
C LYS A 258 -4.28 28.42 -2.23
N THR A 259 -4.64 27.97 -1.03
CA THR A 259 -3.72 27.45 -0.02
C THR A 259 -3.42 25.97 -0.21
N ASP A 260 -4.21 25.25 -1.05
CA ASP A 260 -4.18 23.80 -1.21
C ASP A 260 -3.88 23.39 -2.66
N PRO A 261 -2.64 23.02 -2.98
CA PRO A 261 -2.26 22.65 -4.34
C PRO A 261 -2.74 21.24 -4.75
N VAL A 262 -3.21 20.45 -3.80
CA VAL A 262 -3.45 19.01 -3.97
C VAL A 262 -4.93 18.70 -4.21
N ARG A 263 -5.81 19.16 -3.32
CA ARG A 263 -7.23 18.78 -3.31
C ARG A 263 -8.05 19.63 -4.27
N LYS A 264 -8.92 19.00 -5.05
CA LYS A 264 -9.74 19.70 -6.06
C LYS A 264 -11.19 19.88 -5.62
N ALA A 265 -11.67 19.04 -4.71
CA ALA A 265 -13.01 19.09 -4.13
C ALA A 265 -14.11 19.20 -5.23
N TYR A 266 -14.13 18.27 -6.19
CA TYR A 266 -15.09 18.31 -7.29
C TYR A 266 -16.55 18.10 -6.84
N PRO A 267 -16.93 17.04 -6.05
CA PRO A 267 -18.30 16.85 -5.58
C PRO A 267 -18.74 17.97 -4.62
N ASP A 268 -20.04 18.27 -4.58
CA ASP A 268 -20.60 19.13 -3.53
C ASP A 268 -20.80 18.35 -2.23
N ARG A 269 -21.05 17.06 -2.35
CA ARG A 269 -21.38 16.16 -1.26
C ARG A 269 -20.73 14.80 -1.46
N LEU A 270 -20.28 14.19 -0.39
CA LEU A 270 -19.88 12.79 -0.35
C LEU A 270 -20.78 12.06 0.64
N VAL A 271 -21.25 10.88 0.24
CA VAL A 271 -22.06 10.00 1.07
C VAL A 271 -21.38 8.64 1.15
N VAL A 272 -21.03 8.20 2.37
CA VAL A 272 -20.54 6.84 2.59
C VAL A 272 -21.68 6.00 3.13
N GLU A 273 -22.12 5.01 2.36
CA GLU A 273 -23.10 3.99 2.77
C GLU A 273 -22.35 2.80 3.35
N MET A 274 -22.62 2.45 4.61
CA MET A 274 -21.88 1.42 5.35
C MET A 274 -22.74 0.20 5.66
N GLY A 275 -22.07 -0.90 6.07
CA GLY A 275 -22.76 -2.13 6.47
C GLY A 275 -23.36 -2.94 5.32
N LEU A 276 -22.94 -2.65 4.08
CA LEU A 276 -23.38 -3.39 2.90
C LEU A 276 -22.67 -4.75 2.84
N LYS A 277 -23.30 -5.74 2.22
CA LYS A 277 -22.61 -7.01 1.93
C LYS A 277 -21.64 -6.82 0.77
N ALA A 278 -20.45 -7.41 0.86
CA ALA A 278 -19.41 -7.25 -0.16
C ALA A 278 -19.87 -7.67 -1.58
N ASN A 279 -20.68 -8.74 -1.70
CA ASN A 279 -21.26 -9.14 -2.99
C ASN A 279 -22.24 -8.12 -3.55
N GLN A 280 -23.02 -7.46 -2.70
CA GLN A 280 -23.94 -6.39 -3.13
C GLN A 280 -23.17 -5.17 -3.64
N ILE A 281 -22.04 -4.83 -2.99
CA ILE A 281 -21.17 -3.73 -3.46
C ILE A 281 -20.64 -4.06 -4.86
N ASP A 282 -20.08 -5.26 -5.05
CA ASP A 282 -19.55 -5.69 -6.35
C ASP A 282 -20.63 -5.63 -7.43
N ASP A 283 -21.82 -6.19 -7.16
CA ASP A 283 -22.93 -6.21 -8.13
C ASP A 283 -23.41 -4.79 -8.48
N ARG A 284 -23.54 -3.88 -7.49
CA ARG A 284 -23.93 -2.49 -7.69
C ARG A 284 -22.92 -1.72 -8.57
N VAL A 285 -21.62 -1.80 -8.28
CA VAL A 285 -20.60 -1.08 -9.05
C VAL A 285 -20.35 -1.70 -10.43
N ILE A 286 -20.51 -3.03 -10.58
CA ILE A 286 -20.43 -3.71 -11.87
C ILE A 286 -21.57 -3.24 -12.78
N ALA A 287 -22.80 -3.23 -12.28
CA ALA A 287 -23.94 -2.64 -13.00
C ALA A 287 -23.69 -1.15 -13.29
N GLY A 288 -23.25 -0.36 -12.30
CA GLY A 288 -22.78 1.01 -12.44
C GLY A 288 -23.77 1.98 -13.10
N GLN A 289 -25.08 1.77 -12.89
CA GLN A 289 -26.18 2.51 -13.49
C GLN A 289 -27.09 3.12 -12.42
N GLY A 290 -28.01 3.99 -12.84
CA GLY A 290 -28.91 4.68 -11.94
C GLY A 290 -28.16 5.44 -10.85
N PRO A 291 -28.58 5.38 -9.57
CA PRO A 291 -27.87 6.02 -8.46
C PRO A 291 -26.41 5.55 -8.32
N ASP A 292 -26.13 4.27 -8.60
CA ASP A 292 -24.82 3.66 -8.48
C ASP A 292 -23.86 4.05 -9.63
N ALA A 293 -24.34 4.76 -10.65
CA ALA A 293 -23.48 5.37 -11.66
C ALA A 293 -22.48 6.37 -11.03
N SER A 294 -22.85 7.02 -9.93
CA SER A 294 -22.01 7.98 -9.19
C SER A 294 -21.37 7.35 -7.94
N ALA A 295 -21.26 6.01 -7.90
CA ALA A 295 -20.71 5.27 -6.75
C ALA A 295 -19.31 4.72 -7.01
N VAL A 296 -18.53 4.64 -5.94
CA VAL A 296 -17.22 3.98 -5.86
C VAL A 296 -17.21 2.98 -4.69
N PRO A 297 -16.57 1.82 -4.82
CA PRO A 297 -16.44 0.89 -3.70
C PRO A 297 -15.33 1.31 -2.75
N TRP A 298 -15.51 1.03 -1.45
CA TRP A 298 -14.48 1.18 -0.42
C TRP A 298 -13.43 0.08 -0.46
N SER A 299 -13.86 -1.15 -0.75
CA SER A 299 -13.02 -2.34 -0.76
C SER A 299 -12.73 -2.81 -2.17
N ALA A 300 -11.62 -3.52 -2.35
CA ALA A 300 -11.26 -4.14 -3.62
C ALA A 300 -12.33 -5.14 -4.08
N LEU A 301 -12.49 -5.25 -5.41
CA LEU A 301 -13.28 -6.29 -6.06
C LEU A 301 -12.83 -7.66 -5.57
N ARG A 302 -13.75 -8.54 -5.27
CA ARG A 302 -13.45 -9.90 -4.84
C ARG A 302 -13.03 -10.78 -6.03
N PRO A 303 -12.11 -11.76 -5.84
CA PRO A 303 -11.67 -12.64 -6.92
C PRO A 303 -12.81 -13.37 -7.62
N GLU A 304 -13.83 -13.83 -6.88
CA GLU A 304 -15.01 -14.51 -7.44
C GLU A 304 -15.89 -13.60 -8.33
N SER A 305 -15.83 -12.29 -8.13
CA SER A 305 -16.54 -11.31 -8.96
C SER A 305 -15.78 -10.97 -10.25
N ALA A 306 -14.52 -11.35 -10.38
CA ALA A 306 -13.71 -11.07 -11.57
C ALA A 306 -14.33 -11.65 -12.85
N ALA A 307 -14.94 -12.84 -12.78
CA ALA A 307 -15.62 -13.47 -13.90
C ALA A 307 -16.78 -12.62 -14.48
N LYS A 308 -17.37 -11.75 -13.67
CA LYS A 308 -18.40 -10.78 -14.10
C LYS A 308 -17.82 -9.52 -14.75
N VAL A 309 -16.53 -9.27 -14.58
CA VAL A 309 -15.86 -8.04 -15.08
C VAL A 309 -15.05 -8.33 -16.33
N LEU A 310 -14.26 -9.42 -16.32
CA LEU A 310 -13.25 -9.69 -17.34
C LEU A 310 -13.81 -9.86 -18.76
N PRO A 311 -14.99 -10.46 -19.00
CA PRO A 311 -15.57 -10.59 -20.35
C PRO A 311 -16.13 -9.27 -20.89
N HIS A 312 -16.50 -8.30 -20.03
CA HIS A 312 -17.25 -7.10 -20.40
C HIS A 312 -16.34 -5.87 -20.59
N ALA A 313 -16.13 -5.43 -21.83
CA ALA A 313 -15.21 -4.34 -22.17
C ALA A 313 -15.59 -3.00 -21.53
N ASP A 314 -16.89 -2.71 -21.44
CA ASP A 314 -17.44 -1.50 -20.81
C ASP A 314 -17.20 -1.46 -19.30
N VAL A 315 -17.27 -2.61 -18.63
CA VAL A 315 -16.95 -2.74 -17.20
C VAL A 315 -15.44 -2.64 -16.98
N ARG A 316 -14.63 -3.31 -17.83
CA ARG A 316 -13.16 -3.19 -17.76
C ARG A 316 -12.67 -1.75 -17.97
N ALA A 317 -13.34 -0.96 -18.79
CA ALA A 317 -13.01 0.46 -18.99
C ALA A 317 -13.17 1.31 -17.71
N ARG A 318 -13.94 0.82 -16.73
CA ARG A 318 -14.18 1.43 -15.41
C ARG A 318 -13.37 0.78 -14.28
N LEU A 319 -12.54 -0.21 -14.61
CA LEU A 319 -11.69 -0.91 -13.65
C LEU A 319 -10.43 -0.10 -13.36
N LEU A 320 -10.20 0.19 -12.10
CA LEU A 320 -8.96 0.70 -11.54
C LEU A 320 -8.24 -0.47 -10.85
N ALA A 321 -6.98 -0.73 -11.13
CA ALA A 321 -6.22 -1.83 -10.53
C ALA A 321 -4.77 -1.41 -10.26
N GLU A 322 -4.57 -0.58 -9.25
CA GLU A 322 -3.25 -0.08 -8.86
C GLU A 322 -2.55 -1.02 -7.86
N SER A 323 -1.23 -0.95 -7.81
CA SER A 323 -0.44 -1.69 -6.82
C SER A 323 -0.67 -1.15 -5.40
N THR A 324 -0.85 -2.06 -4.43
CA THR A 324 -1.00 -1.69 -3.02
C THR A 324 0.33 -1.35 -2.33
N ASN A 325 1.47 -1.56 -2.98
CA ASN A 325 2.80 -1.54 -2.36
C ASN A 325 3.00 -2.59 -1.25
N CYS A 326 2.10 -3.57 -1.14
CA CYS A 326 2.19 -4.65 -0.17
C CYS A 326 2.83 -5.87 -0.81
N THR A 327 3.92 -6.37 -0.23
CA THR A 327 4.55 -7.62 -0.69
C THR A 327 4.18 -8.75 0.25
N ASP A 328 3.52 -9.79 -0.30
CA ASP A 328 3.29 -11.05 0.39
C ASP A 328 4.50 -11.97 0.20
N MET A 329 4.88 -12.65 1.28
CA MET A 329 6.08 -13.48 1.33
C MET A 329 5.91 -14.71 2.22
N VAL A 330 6.67 -15.76 1.94
CA VAL A 330 6.84 -16.91 2.83
C VAL A 330 8.03 -16.61 3.73
N GLN A 331 7.80 -16.28 5.00
CA GLN A 331 8.84 -16.06 6.00
C GLN A 331 9.22 -17.40 6.65
N MET A 332 10.52 -17.64 6.86
CA MET A 332 11.08 -18.89 7.40
C MET A 332 11.72 -18.64 8.75
N HIS A 333 11.41 -19.42 9.78
CA HIS A 333 11.94 -19.24 11.13
C HIS A 333 13.44 -19.52 11.19
N THR A 334 14.29 -18.48 10.99
CA THR A 334 15.74 -18.60 10.85
C THR A 334 16.46 -19.13 12.09
N GLY A 335 15.84 -19.13 13.25
CA GLY A 335 16.38 -19.66 14.50
C GLY A 335 16.09 -21.16 14.74
N ARG A 336 15.31 -21.83 13.88
CA ARG A 336 14.97 -23.26 14.03
C ARG A 336 15.55 -24.13 12.91
N LYS A 337 16.00 -25.34 13.26
CA LYS A 337 16.35 -26.33 12.25
C LYS A 337 15.08 -26.79 11.49
N PRO A 338 15.15 -26.95 10.17
CA PRO A 338 16.35 -26.88 9.34
C PRO A 338 16.69 -25.48 8.81
N PHE A 339 15.87 -24.46 9.06
CA PHE A 339 15.99 -23.11 8.49
C PHE A 339 17.16 -22.26 9.07
N THR A 340 17.91 -22.77 10.04
CA THR A 340 19.17 -22.16 10.46
C THR A 340 20.23 -22.20 9.33
N ASP A 341 20.13 -23.19 8.43
CA ASP A 341 21.00 -23.32 7.26
C ASP A 341 20.47 -22.48 6.09
N VAL A 342 21.26 -21.54 5.59
CA VAL A 342 20.91 -20.69 4.46
C VAL A 342 20.69 -21.48 3.16
N ARG A 343 21.33 -22.66 3.00
CA ARG A 343 21.14 -23.52 1.83
C ARG A 343 19.74 -24.10 1.81
N VAL A 344 19.20 -24.48 2.98
CA VAL A 344 17.80 -24.93 3.11
C VAL A 344 16.84 -23.80 2.77
N ARG A 345 17.08 -22.58 3.27
CA ARG A 345 16.21 -21.43 2.95
C ARG A 345 16.23 -21.09 1.46
N LYS A 346 17.40 -21.15 0.83
CA LYS A 346 17.53 -21.02 -0.63
C LYS A 346 16.85 -22.16 -1.39
N ALA A 347 16.90 -23.38 -0.88
CA ALA A 347 16.17 -24.50 -1.49
C ALA A 347 14.66 -24.24 -1.50
N VAL A 348 14.08 -23.71 -0.42
CA VAL A 348 12.68 -23.26 -0.38
C VAL A 348 12.42 -22.17 -1.44
N GLN A 349 13.34 -21.20 -1.55
CA GLN A 349 13.22 -20.11 -2.53
C GLN A 349 13.21 -20.64 -3.98
N TYR A 350 14.04 -21.62 -4.32
CA TYR A 350 14.08 -22.25 -5.64
C TYR A 350 12.94 -23.27 -5.87
N ALA A 351 12.44 -23.92 -4.81
CA ALA A 351 11.35 -24.88 -4.95
C ALA A 351 9.98 -24.23 -5.14
N LEU A 352 9.82 -22.95 -4.77
CA LEU A 352 8.53 -22.27 -4.79
C LEU A 352 8.13 -21.85 -6.21
N ASP A 353 7.03 -22.40 -6.71
CA ASP A 353 6.35 -22.00 -7.94
C ASP A 353 5.41 -20.81 -7.62
N LYS A 354 5.91 -19.59 -7.85
CA LYS A 354 5.16 -18.36 -7.59
C LYS A 354 4.00 -18.16 -8.56
N GLU A 355 4.07 -18.74 -9.77
CA GLU A 355 2.98 -18.66 -10.77
C GLU A 355 1.76 -19.45 -10.30
N SER A 356 1.98 -20.61 -9.68
CA SER A 356 0.90 -21.37 -9.04
C SER A 356 0.26 -20.60 -7.88
N VAL A 357 1.07 -19.93 -7.05
CA VAL A 357 0.55 -19.09 -5.96
C VAL A 357 -0.20 -17.87 -6.50
N LEU A 358 0.30 -17.22 -7.58
CA LEU A 358 -0.39 -16.14 -8.27
C LEU A 358 -1.77 -16.56 -8.75
N THR A 359 -1.86 -17.74 -9.38
CA THR A 359 -3.13 -18.32 -9.85
C THR A 359 -4.09 -18.56 -8.68
N ALA A 360 -3.63 -19.17 -7.60
CA ALA A 360 -4.41 -19.38 -6.38
C ALA A 360 -4.84 -18.08 -5.67
N SER A 361 -4.20 -16.96 -6.01
CA SER A 361 -4.49 -15.62 -5.48
C SER A 361 -5.45 -14.80 -6.34
N GLY A 362 -6.12 -15.41 -7.32
CA GLY A 362 -7.00 -14.71 -8.26
C GLY A 362 -6.31 -14.23 -9.54
N GLY A 363 -5.03 -14.57 -9.72
CA GLY A 363 -4.28 -14.27 -10.93
C GLY A 363 -3.79 -12.81 -11.05
N PRO A 364 -3.36 -12.41 -12.26
CA PRO A 364 -2.69 -11.13 -12.49
C PRO A 364 -3.60 -9.90 -12.40
N ALA A 365 -4.92 -10.06 -12.31
CA ALA A 365 -5.84 -8.95 -12.03
C ALA A 365 -5.70 -8.44 -10.58
N PHE A 366 -5.29 -9.32 -9.66
CA PHE A 366 -5.24 -9.07 -8.23
C PHE A 366 -3.81 -8.98 -7.67
N ASN A 367 -2.82 -9.47 -8.41
CA ASN A 367 -1.45 -9.55 -7.92
C ASN A 367 -0.44 -9.49 -9.06
N ASP A 368 0.78 -9.04 -8.75
CA ASP A 368 1.98 -9.19 -9.57
C ASP A 368 2.95 -10.18 -8.88
N LEU A 369 3.80 -10.84 -9.66
CA LEU A 369 4.91 -11.62 -9.11
C LEU A 369 5.96 -10.69 -8.50
N SER A 370 6.49 -11.06 -7.33
CA SER A 370 7.54 -10.30 -6.67
C SER A 370 8.92 -10.97 -6.80
N THR A 371 9.94 -10.15 -7.09
CA THR A 371 11.36 -10.56 -7.17
C THR A 371 12.24 -9.94 -6.07
N ALA A 372 11.68 -9.01 -5.28
CA ALA A 372 12.33 -8.33 -4.17
C ALA A 372 11.37 -8.21 -2.98
N TYR A 373 11.86 -7.88 -1.79
CA TYR A 373 10.98 -7.67 -0.63
C TYR A 373 10.20 -6.36 -0.76
N MET A 374 10.89 -5.27 -1.07
CA MET A 374 10.23 -3.99 -1.28
C MET A 374 9.46 -3.98 -2.62
N PRO A 375 8.27 -3.37 -2.69
CA PRO A 375 7.47 -3.30 -3.90
C PRO A 375 8.14 -2.49 -5.01
N ALA A 376 7.72 -2.70 -6.27
CA ALA A 376 8.30 -2.07 -7.45
C ALA A 376 8.31 -0.54 -7.41
N THR A 377 7.33 0.08 -6.75
CA THR A 377 7.24 1.53 -6.58
C THR A 377 8.42 2.11 -5.81
N LEU A 378 8.95 1.39 -4.82
CA LEU A 378 10.17 1.79 -4.09
C LEU A 378 11.45 1.60 -4.92
N PHE A 379 11.39 0.94 -6.07
CA PHE A 379 12.48 0.81 -7.03
C PHE A 379 12.31 1.72 -8.26
N GLY A 380 11.37 2.66 -8.22
CA GLY A 380 11.06 3.52 -9.37
C GLY A 380 10.26 2.82 -10.47
N GLY A 381 9.51 1.76 -10.11
CA GLY A 381 8.56 1.07 -10.98
C GLY A 381 8.97 -0.33 -11.42
N LYS A 382 10.21 -0.77 -11.19
CA LYS A 382 10.67 -2.13 -11.52
C LYS A 382 11.54 -2.72 -10.42
N GLN A 383 11.15 -3.89 -9.90
CA GLN A 383 11.97 -4.63 -8.95
C GLN A 383 13.22 -5.24 -9.63
N PRO A 384 14.37 -5.27 -8.93
CA PRO A 384 15.54 -6.00 -9.40
C PRO A 384 15.32 -7.51 -9.23
N ASP A 385 15.81 -8.29 -10.18
CA ASP A 385 15.88 -9.76 -10.04
C ASP A 385 17.25 -10.18 -9.50
N THR A 386 17.50 -9.84 -8.23
CA THR A 386 18.79 -10.11 -7.58
C THR A 386 19.03 -11.60 -7.32
N ALA A 387 17.97 -12.35 -7.03
CA ALA A 387 18.07 -13.78 -6.73
C ALA A 387 18.14 -14.66 -7.98
N LYS A 388 17.69 -14.15 -9.12
CA LYS A 388 17.60 -14.88 -10.41
C LYS A 388 16.91 -16.23 -10.29
N VAL A 389 15.82 -16.27 -9.51
CA VAL A 389 14.99 -17.48 -9.33
C VAL A 389 13.85 -17.43 -10.33
N PRO A 390 13.69 -18.47 -11.17
CA PRO A 390 12.55 -18.54 -12.09
C PRO A 390 11.21 -18.45 -11.35
N ALA A 391 10.21 -17.82 -11.95
CA ALA A 391 8.89 -17.65 -11.33
C ALA A 391 8.20 -18.99 -11.05
N GLY A 392 8.34 -19.96 -11.95
CA GLY A 392 7.85 -21.34 -11.77
C GLY A 392 8.77 -22.22 -10.88
N GLY A 393 9.82 -21.67 -10.32
CA GLY A 393 10.80 -22.37 -9.50
C GLY A 393 11.87 -23.14 -10.32
N ASP A 394 12.83 -23.74 -9.60
CA ASP A 394 13.87 -24.63 -10.13
C ASP A 394 14.06 -25.80 -9.14
N ILE A 395 13.33 -26.88 -9.38
CA ILE A 395 13.33 -28.06 -8.51
C ILE A 395 14.68 -28.77 -8.50
N ALA A 396 15.41 -28.78 -9.62
CA ALA A 396 16.74 -29.41 -9.69
C ALA A 396 17.72 -28.66 -8.77
N LYS A 397 17.71 -27.32 -8.84
CA LYS A 397 18.54 -26.50 -7.96
C LYS A 397 18.13 -26.62 -6.50
N ALA A 398 16.83 -26.68 -6.21
CA ALA A 398 16.34 -26.87 -4.85
C ALA A 398 16.83 -28.21 -4.25
N LYS A 399 16.72 -29.33 -4.99
CA LYS A 399 17.22 -30.64 -4.56
C LYS A 399 18.73 -30.66 -4.38
N GLN A 400 19.48 -29.98 -5.27
CA GLN A 400 20.94 -29.84 -5.12
C GLN A 400 21.28 -29.16 -3.79
N LEU A 401 20.64 -28.02 -3.48
CA LEU A 401 20.87 -27.28 -2.23
C LEU A 401 20.49 -28.09 -0.99
N LEU A 402 19.41 -28.87 -1.04
CA LEU A 402 19.03 -29.77 0.05
C LEU A 402 20.07 -30.87 0.26
N LYS A 403 20.59 -31.47 -0.81
CA LYS A 403 21.69 -32.48 -0.74
C LYS A 403 22.94 -31.86 -0.12
N GLU A 404 23.35 -30.65 -0.54
CA GLU A 404 24.48 -29.91 0.02
C GLU A 404 24.29 -29.56 1.51
N ALA A 405 23.03 -29.39 1.95
CA ALA A 405 22.64 -29.17 3.34
C ALA A 405 22.48 -30.47 4.15
N GLY A 406 22.84 -31.65 3.59
CA GLY A 406 22.72 -32.95 4.25
C GLY A 406 21.29 -33.48 4.37
N ARG A 407 20.40 -33.07 3.45
CA ARG A 407 18.97 -33.45 3.43
C ARG A 407 18.52 -33.91 2.04
N PRO A 408 19.15 -34.96 1.45
CA PRO A 408 18.86 -35.40 0.09
C PRO A 408 17.40 -35.83 -0.08
N ASP A 409 16.76 -36.36 0.98
CA ASP A 409 15.37 -36.85 0.98
C ASP A 409 14.36 -35.76 1.41
N GLY A 410 14.82 -34.51 1.60
CA GLY A 410 14.01 -33.40 2.07
C GLY A 410 13.76 -33.41 3.58
N PHE A 411 12.63 -32.86 4.00
CA PHE A 411 12.22 -32.77 5.41
C PHE A 411 10.74 -32.43 5.54
N SER A 412 10.20 -32.58 6.76
CA SER A 412 8.83 -32.15 7.10
C SER A 412 8.85 -30.82 7.85
N THR A 413 7.87 -29.96 7.58
CA THR A 413 7.71 -28.63 8.19
C THR A 413 6.23 -28.24 8.21
N GLU A 414 5.91 -27.09 8.81
CA GLU A 414 4.55 -26.54 8.89
C GLU A 414 4.51 -25.10 8.39
N ILE A 415 3.43 -24.74 7.68
CA ILE A 415 3.10 -23.36 7.32
C ILE A 415 1.86 -22.90 8.04
N THR A 416 1.92 -21.76 8.73
CA THR A 416 0.77 -21.11 9.35
C THR A 416 0.24 -19.99 8.46
N VAL A 417 -1.06 -20.02 8.18
CA VAL A 417 -1.74 -19.06 7.32
C VAL A 417 -3.09 -18.66 7.91
N SER A 418 -3.60 -17.49 7.53
CA SER A 418 -5.01 -17.16 7.73
C SER A 418 -5.89 -18.11 6.94
N SER A 419 -7.05 -18.49 7.48
CA SER A 419 -7.97 -19.42 6.80
C SER A 419 -8.39 -18.94 5.40
N GLY A 420 -8.42 -17.62 5.16
CA GLY A 420 -8.64 -17.03 3.84
C GLY A 420 -7.51 -17.29 2.84
N ASP A 421 -6.32 -17.66 3.30
CA ASP A 421 -5.13 -17.93 2.48
C ASP A 421 -4.89 -19.43 2.24
N LYS A 422 -5.84 -20.31 2.61
CA LYS A 422 -5.69 -21.76 2.51
C LYS A 422 -5.30 -22.22 1.09
N GLY A 423 -5.96 -21.71 0.05
CA GLY A 423 -5.65 -22.07 -1.34
C GLY A 423 -4.23 -21.67 -1.77
N ARG A 424 -3.72 -20.53 -1.26
CA ARG A 424 -2.32 -20.10 -1.45
C ARG A 424 -1.35 -21.05 -0.76
N ALA A 425 -1.67 -21.47 0.48
CA ALA A 425 -0.87 -22.44 1.23
C ALA A 425 -0.83 -23.81 0.55
N GLU A 426 -1.92 -24.27 -0.06
CA GLU A 426 -1.97 -25.51 -0.84
C GLU A 426 -1.07 -25.43 -2.08
N ALA A 427 -1.04 -24.31 -2.81
CA ALA A 427 -0.13 -24.10 -3.93
C ALA A 427 1.34 -24.09 -3.47
N ILE A 428 1.65 -23.47 -2.32
CA ILE A 428 2.99 -23.50 -1.71
C ILE A 428 3.36 -24.95 -1.32
N GLN A 429 2.48 -25.68 -0.65
CA GLN A 429 2.67 -27.07 -0.24
C GLN A 429 3.01 -27.97 -1.44
N GLN A 430 2.21 -27.87 -2.52
CA GLN A 430 2.42 -28.65 -3.75
C GLN A 430 3.76 -28.31 -4.43
N SER A 431 4.13 -27.03 -4.47
CA SER A 431 5.42 -26.60 -5.01
C SER A 431 6.59 -27.20 -4.24
N LEU A 432 6.58 -27.09 -2.92
CA LEU A 432 7.66 -27.54 -2.05
C LEU A 432 7.77 -29.08 -2.02
N ALA A 433 6.65 -29.79 -2.15
CA ALA A 433 6.61 -31.26 -2.22
C ALA A 433 7.43 -31.81 -3.38
N LYS A 434 7.50 -31.13 -4.54
CA LYS A 434 8.31 -31.52 -5.70
C LYS A 434 9.82 -31.61 -5.38
N ALA A 435 10.27 -30.83 -4.38
CA ALA A 435 11.65 -30.87 -3.89
C ALA A 435 11.86 -31.81 -2.69
N GLY A 436 10.83 -32.55 -2.22
CA GLY A 436 10.88 -33.41 -1.05
C GLY A 436 10.55 -32.71 0.27
N ILE A 437 10.12 -31.43 0.24
CA ILE A 437 9.75 -30.69 1.44
C ILE A 437 8.26 -30.92 1.71
N LYS A 438 7.93 -31.68 2.76
CA LYS A 438 6.56 -32.01 3.16
C LYS A 438 6.03 -30.93 4.10
N VAL A 439 5.03 -30.18 3.67
CA VAL A 439 4.47 -29.04 4.42
C VAL A 439 3.09 -29.40 4.98
N ALA A 440 2.92 -29.37 6.30
CA ALA A 440 1.60 -29.36 6.94
C ALA A 440 1.02 -27.93 6.93
N ILE A 441 -0.27 -27.80 6.66
CA ILE A 441 -0.95 -26.48 6.64
C ILE A 441 -1.72 -26.32 7.94
N ASN A 442 -1.34 -25.28 8.70
CA ASN A 442 -2.05 -24.82 9.88
C ASN A 442 -2.84 -23.56 9.54
N THR A 443 -4.18 -23.64 9.57
CA THR A 443 -5.05 -22.50 9.30
C THR A 443 -5.54 -21.88 10.59
N VAL A 444 -5.47 -20.55 10.70
CA VAL A 444 -5.89 -19.76 11.84
C VAL A 444 -7.03 -18.83 11.41
N ASP A 445 -8.00 -18.61 12.29
CA ASP A 445 -9.05 -17.63 12.07
C ASP A 445 -8.44 -16.24 11.79
N PRO A 446 -8.96 -15.47 10.81
CA PRO A 446 -8.41 -14.16 10.46
C PRO A 446 -8.29 -13.19 11.65
N SER A 447 -9.22 -13.23 12.59
CA SER A 447 -9.22 -12.37 13.79
C SER A 447 -8.12 -12.75 14.79
N ALA A 448 -7.69 -14.02 14.83
CA ALA A 448 -6.64 -14.52 15.70
C ALA A 448 -5.26 -14.63 15.02
N PHE A 449 -5.20 -14.49 13.70
CA PHE A 449 -4.01 -14.79 12.91
C PHE A 449 -2.78 -14.01 13.38
N TYR A 450 -2.85 -12.68 13.43
CA TYR A 450 -1.71 -11.85 13.82
C TYR A 450 -1.29 -12.05 15.27
N ALA A 451 -2.23 -12.33 16.19
CA ALA A 451 -1.89 -12.67 17.56
C ALA A 451 -1.13 -14.01 17.63
N THR A 452 -1.55 -14.98 16.81
CA THR A 452 -0.94 -16.32 16.75
C THR A 452 0.49 -16.28 16.19
N ILE A 453 0.70 -15.66 15.02
CA ILE A 453 2.02 -15.57 14.39
C ILE A 453 2.93 -14.55 15.08
N GLY A 454 2.35 -13.62 15.84
CA GLY A 454 3.06 -12.60 16.62
C GLY A 454 3.54 -13.09 17.99
N ASP A 455 3.14 -14.26 18.44
CA ASP A 455 3.67 -14.91 19.63
C ASP A 455 4.86 -15.81 19.25
N THR A 456 6.08 -15.37 19.58
CA THR A 456 7.32 -16.06 19.20
C THR A 456 7.51 -17.41 19.91
N LYS A 457 6.69 -17.71 20.93
CA LYS A 457 6.64 -19.02 21.60
C LYS A 457 5.82 -20.04 20.80
N ASN A 458 4.92 -19.57 19.93
CA ASN A 458 4.16 -20.46 19.06
C ASN A 458 5.11 -21.15 18.06
N ARG A 459 4.85 -22.44 17.85
CA ARG A 459 5.63 -23.22 16.90
C ARG A 459 5.12 -22.93 15.48
N THR A 460 5.80 -22.01 14.82
CA THR A 460 5.54 -21.61 13.45
C THR A 460 6.84 -21.69 12.67
N ASP A 461 6.97 -22.62 11.73
CA ASP A 461 8.19 -22.80 10.93
C ASP A 461 8.18 -21.88 9.71
N LEU A 462 7.05 -21.86 8.98
CA LEU A 462 6.80 -20.99 7.84
C LEU A 462 5.54 -20.16 8.10
N VAL A 463 5.55 -18.91 7.68
CA VAL A 463 4.39 -18.02 7.70
C VAL A 463 4.19 -17.42 6.32
N PHE A 464 2.99 -17.49 5.76
CA PHE A 464 2.61 -16.69 4.61
C PHE A 464 1.90 -15.43 5.09
N THR A 465 2.54 -14.30 4.91
CA THR A 465 2.02 -12.97 5.28
C THR A 465 2.77 -11.89 4.51
N GLY A 466 2.31 -10.66 4.59
CA GLY A 466 2.91 -9.55 3.87
C GLY A 466 3.19 -8.34 4.75
N TRP A 467 3.85 -7.36 4.13
CA TRP A 467 4.04 -6.04 4.70
C TRP A 467 3.80 -4.95 3.65
N CYS A 468 3.21 -3.85 4.10
CA CYS A 468 3.01 -2.64 3.32
C CYS A 468 3.83 -1.52 3.96
N PRO A 469 4.64 -0.76 3.22
CA PRO A 469 5.31 0.40 3.79
C PRO A 469 4.28 1.46 4.15
N ASP A 470 4.43 2.08 5.32
CA ASP A 470 3.52 3.13 5.79
C ASP A 470 3.67 4.44 5.01
N TYR A 471 4.83 4.65 4.40
CA TYR A 471 5.13 5.69 3.43
C TYR A 471 6.17 5.15 2.42
N PRO A 472 6.34 5.78 1.23
CA PRO A 472 7.17 5.24 0.16
C PRO A 472 8.68 5.25 0.45
N SER A 473 9.13 4.55 1.49
CA SER A 473 10.53 4.39 1.85
C SER A 473 10.84 2.97 2.32
N GLY A 474 12.07 2.53 2.03
CA GLY A 474 12.63 1.29 2.57
C GLY A 474 12.77 1.31 4.09
N SER A 475 12.81 2.49 4.73
CA SER A 475 12.91 2.64 6.19
C SER A 475 11.69 2.14 6.95
N THR A 476 10.50 2.09 6.32
CA THR A 476 9.29 1.52 6.92
C THR A 476 9.03 0.08 6.48
N PHE A 477 9.89 -0.48 5.62
CA PHE A 477 9.75 -1.84 5.14
C PHE A 477 10.81 -2.77 5.75
N LEU A 478 12.09 -2.58 5.38
CA LEU A 478 13.15 -3.52 5.71
C LEU A 478 13.44 -3.64 7.22
N PRO A 479 13.52 -2.54 8.00
CA PRO A 479 13.71 -2.64 9.44
C PRO A 479 12.54 -3.35 10.13
N PHE A 480 11.30 -3.07 9.72
CA PHE A 480 10.13 -3.66 10.33
C PHE A 480 10.08 -5.18 10.13
N VAL A 481 10.44 -5.65 8.92
CA VAL A 481 10.36 -7.08 8.57
C VAL A 481 11.61 -7.86 8.96
N PHE A 482 12.80 -7.21 9.01
CA PHE A 482 14.08 -7.94 9.13
C PHE A 482 15.03 -7.45 10.23
N ASP A 483 14.68 -6.41 11.00
CA ASP A 483 15.50 -6.01 12.13
C ASP A 483 15.16 -6.85 13.36
N GLY A 484 16.17 -7.59 13.85
CA GLY A 484 16.01 -8.45 15.02
C GLY A 484 15.69 -7.71 16.33
N ARG A 485 15.91 -6.39 16.38
CA ARG A 485 15.59 -5.54 17.55
C ARG A 485 14.09 -5.25 17.68
N TYR A 486 13.32 -5.38 16.59
CA TYR A 486 11.85 -5.23 16.60
C TYR A 486 11.11 -6.50 17.01
N ILE A 487 11.82 -7.63 17.18
CA ILE A 487 11.19 -8.88 17.63
C ILE A 487 10.75 -8.73 19.09
N LYS A 488 9.45 -8.87 19.30
CA LYS A 488 8.80 -8.92 20.61
C LYS A 488 8.38 -10.36 20.90
N GLU A 489 8.35 -10.74 22.17
CA GLU A 489 7.89 -12.07 22.57
C GLU A 489 6.41 -12.28 22.20
N LYS A 490 5.57 -11.26 22.44
CA LYS A 490 4.17 -11.19 22.03
C LYS A 490 3.93 -9.92 21.22
N GLY A 491 3.01 -9.97 20.27
CA GLY A 491 2.69 -8.84 19.40
C GLY A 491 3.84 -8.50 18.42
N ASN A 492 4.63 -9.49 18.03
CA ASN A 492 5.59 -9.34 16.94
C ASN A 492 4.84 -9.20 15.61
N SER A 493 4.92 -8.04 14.98
CA SER A 493 4.03 -7.67 13.88
C SER A 493 4.66 -7.76 12.48
N GLY A 494 5.97 -7.92 12.35
CA GLY A 494 6.64 -7.89 11.03
C GLY A 494 7.69 -8.97 10.85
N ASN A 495 8.67 -9.07 11.76
CA ASN A 495 9.78 -10.03 11.63
C ASN A 495 9.37 -11.44 12.10
N HIS A 496 8.46 -12.10 11.36
CA HIS A 496 8.03 -13.47 11.66
C HIS A 496 9.10 -14.52 11.31
N SER A 497 10.09 -14.15 10.49
CA SER A 497 11.27 -14.98 10.24
C SER A 497 12.20 -15.08 11.46
N LEU A 498 12.01 -14.26 12.47
CA LEU A 498 12.89 -14.07 13.62
C LEU A 498 14.36 -13.85 13.20
N PHE A 499 14.56 -13.22 12.04
CA PHE A 499 15.87 -12.95 11.48
C PHE A 499 16.64 -11.96 12.34
N ARG A 500 17.87 -12.34 12.74
CA ARG A 500 18.78 -11.56 13.59
C ARG A 500 20.18 -11.58 12.99
N ASP A 501 20.45 -10.66 12.06
CA ASP A 501 21.75 -10.56 11.40
C ASP A 501 22.43 -9.23 11.75
N ARG A 502 23.44 -9.27 12.59
CA ARG A 502 24.13 -8.07 13.08
C ARG A 502 24.68 -7.17 11.97
N PRO A 503 25.30 -7.69 10.88
CA PRO A 503 25.74 -6.85 9.76
C PRO A 503 24.56 -6.11 9.10
N THR A 504 23.45 -6.80 8.84
CA THR A 504 22.22 -6.20 8.27
C THR A 504 21.66 -5.10 9.18
N MET A 505 21.56 -5.36 10.49
CA MET A 505 21.07 -4.36 11.46
C MET A 505 21.96 -3.12 11.54
N ARG A 506 23.31 -3.29 11.51
CA ARG A 506 24.22 -2.13 11.44
C ARG A 506 24.02 -1.34 10.15
N ARG A 507 23.86 -2.04 9.02
CA ARG A 507 23.62 -1.39 7.73
C ARG A 507 22.32 -0.58 7.73
N MET A 508 21.26 -1.09 8.37
CA MET A 508 20.02 -0.34 8.58
C MET A 508 20.26 0.95 9.38
N ASP A 509 21.04 0.89 10.46
CA ASP A 509 21.38 2.07 11.26
C ASP A 509 22.19 3.11 10.47
N GLU A 510 23.16 2.64 9.67
CA GLU A 510 23.96 3.51 8.80
C GLU A 510 23.09 4.24 7.76
N ILE A 511 22.13 3.52 7.15
CA ILE A 511 21.23 4.11 6.16
C ILE A 511 20.26 5.10 6.84
N ALA A 512 19.70 4.73 7.98
CA ALA A 512 18.80 5.60 8.74
C ALA A 512 19.47 6.89 9.23
N ALA A 513 20.80 6.86 9.43
CA ALA A 513 21.59 8.03 9.82
C ALA A 513 22.02 8.92 8.65
N MET A 514 21.72 8.55 7.40
CA MET A 514 22.04 9.37 6.22
C MET A 514 21.21 10.67 6.24
N THR A 515 21.82 11.77 5.86
CA THR A 515 21.17 13.09 5.79
C THR A 515 20.66 13.45 4.37
N ASP A 516 21.06 12.66 3.38
CA ASP A 516 20.58 12.76 1.99
C ASP A 516 19.57 11.65 1.72
N ALA A 517 18.29 12.02 1.58
CA ALA A 517 17.18 11.09 1.36
C ALA A 517 17.34 10.25 0.08
N ARG A 518 17.89 10.82 -1.02
CA ARG A 518 18.12 10.07 -2.26
C ARG A 518 19.21 9.02 -2.10
N ARG A 519 20.24 9.34 -1.31
CA ARG A 519 21.32 8.39 -0.98
C ARG A 519 20.79 7.27 -0.09
N ALA A 520 19.96 7.61 0.90
CA ALA A 520 19.29 6.64 1.76
C ALA A 520 18.38 5.69 0.95
N ASP A 521 17.55 6.22 0.04
CA ASP A 521 16.69 5.43 -0.83
C ASP A 521 17.49 4.42 -1.68
N ARG A 522 18.58 4.86 -2.33
CA ARG A 522 19.46 3.93 -3.06
C ARG A 522 20.07 2.85 -2.16
N ALA A 523 20.43 3.21 -0.95
CA ALA A 523 21.05 2.27 0.00
C ALA A 523 20.02 1.25 0.53
N TRP A 524 18.76 1.65 0.76
CA TRP A 524 17.66 0.73 1.08
C TRP A 524 17.45 -0.29 -0.05
N ARG A 525 17.42 0.15 -1.30
CA ARG A 525 17.30 -0.74 -2.48
C ARG A 525 18.43 -1.76 -2.57
N GLN A 526 19.66 -1.34 -2.29
CA GLN A 526 20.82 -2.24 -2.24
C GLN A 526 20.67 -3.25 -1.09
N LEU A 527 20.27 -2.80 0.09
CA LEU A 527 20.11 -3.65 1.27
C LEU A 527 19.02 -4.72 1.07
N ASP A 528 17.94 -4.41 0.33
CA ASP A 528 16.93 -5.41 -0.05
C ASP A 528 17.59 -6.62 -0.73
N GLY A 529 18.42 -6.38 -1.74
CA GLY A 529 19.13 -7.44 -2.45
C GLY A 529 20.16 -8.20 -1.57
N GLU A 530 20.77 -7.52 -0.59
CA GLU A 530 21.69 -8.17 0.36
C GLU A 530 20.92 -9.11 1.31
N ILE A 531 19.76 -8.69 1.80
CA ILE A 531 18.90 -9.53 2.65
C ILE A 531 18.35 -10.70 1.83
N LEU A 532 17.96 -10.47 0.57
CA LEU A 532 17.43 -11.51 -0.32
C LEU A 532 18.42 -12.66 -0.51
N LYS A 533 19.73 -12.38 -0.58
CA LYS A 533 20.80 -13.41 -0.65
C LYS A 533 20.91 -14.26 0.62
N LYS A 534 20.45 -13.74 1.77
CA LYS A 534 20.40 -14.46 3.06
C LYS A 534 19.13 -15.29 3.22
N ALA A 535 18.15 -15.05 2.35
CA ALA A 535 16.89 -15.77 2.23
C ALA A 535 16.13 -15.97 3.57
N PRO A 536 15.87 -14.96 4.40
CA PRO A 536 15.01 -15.11 5.57
C PRO A 536 13.56 -15.31 5.19
N ALA A 537 13.17 -14.88 4.00
CA ALA A 537 11.86 -15.04 3.41
C ALA A 537 11.96 -15.23 1.88
N VAL A 538 10.87 -15.65 1.26
CA VAL A 538 10.70 -15.69 -0.20
C VAL A 538 9.64 -14.65 -0.57
N PRO A 539 9.96 -13.56 -1.27
CA PRO A 539 8.97 -12.65 -1.81
C PRO A 539 8.18 -13.36 -2.90
N VAL A 540 6.84 -13.29 -2.84
CA VAL A 540 5.96 -14.06 -3.73
C VAL A 540 5.14 -13.16 -4.63
N LEU A 541 4.33 -12.27 -4.03
CA LEU A 541 3.36 -11.44 -4.74
C LEU A 541 3.43 -9.99 -4.25
N VAL A 542 3.10 -9.06 -5.15
CA VAL A 542 2.70 -7.70 -4.80
C VAL A 542 1.20 -7.58 -5.09
N ARG A 543 0.42 -7.22 -4.07
CA ARG A 543 -1.04 -7.11 -4.20
C ARG A 543 -1.45 -5.93 -5.05
N ARG A 544 -2.58 -6.07 -5.75
CA ARG A 544 -3.31 -4.98 -6.42
C ARG A 544 -4.62 -4.69 -5.71
N TRP A 545 -5.12 -3.49 -5.94
CA TRP A 545 -6.40 -3.03 -5.39
C TRP A 545 -7.39 -2.77 -6.53
N PRO A 546 -8.02 -3.81 -7.11
CA PRO A 546 -8.98 -3.62 -8.21
C PRO A 546 -10.28 -3.01 -7.69
N LEU A 547 -10.69 -1.89 -8.28
CA LEU A 547 -11.95 -1.20 -8.01
C LEU A 547 -12.73 -1.05 -9.32
N VAL A 548 -13.96 -1.52 -9.38
CA VAL A 548 -14.90 -1.20 -10.46
C VAL A 548 -15.66 0.05 -10.07
N LEU A 549 -15.63 1.08 -10.90
CA LEU A 549 -16.22 2.38 -10.61
C LEU A 549 -17.57 2.52 -11.30
N GLY A 550 -18.46 3.34 -10.77
CA GLY A 550 -19.72 3.72 -11.41
C GLY A 550 -19.50 4.41 -12.76
N GLY A 551 -20.46 4.30 -13.68
CA GLY A 551 -20.34 4.81 -15.05
C GLY A 551 -20.17 6.33 -15.17
N ASN A 552 -20.59 7.09 -14.15
CA ASN A 552 -20.50 8.55 -14.07
C ASN A 552 -19.22 9.06 -13.34
N ILE A 553 -18.37 8.19 -12.83
CA ILE A 553 -17.13 8.58 -12.15
C ILE A 553 -16.10 9.11 -13.15
N ALA A 554 -15.37 10.16 -12.75
CA ALA A 554 -14.31 10.81 -13.51
C ALA A 554 -13.13 11.20 -12.62
N GLY A 555 -11.94 11.39 -13.21
CA GLY A 555 -10.72 11.82 -12.52
C GLY A 555 -10.18 10.79 -11.52
N ALA A 556 -10.62 9.53 -11.64
CA ALA A 556 -10.28 8.47 -10.70
C ALA A 556 -8.96 7.79 -11.08
N TYR A 557 -8.08 7.65 -10.09
CA TYR A 557 -6.84 6.84 -10.17
C TYR A 557 -6.49 6.30 -8.78
N GLY A 558 -5.66 5.27 -8.74
CA GLY A 558 -5.14 4.75 -7.48
C GLY A 558 -3.91 5.52 -7.03
N GLN A 559 -3.86 5.90 -5.77
CA GLN A 559 -2.74 6.58 -5.16
C GLN A 559 -1.75 5.57 -4.59
N THR A 560 -0.59 5.43 -5.23
CA THR A 560 0.41 4.43 -4.84
C THR A 560 0.94 4.61 -3.42
N SER A 561 1.05 5.86 -2.94
CA SER A 561 1.50 6.16 -1.56
C SER A 561 0.48 5.80 -0.49
N PHE A 562 -0.78 5.61 -0.88
CA PHE A 562 -1.88 5.17 -0.02
C PHE A 562 -2.39 3.78 -0.46
N GLY A 563 -1.48 2.87 -0.80
CA GLY A 563 -1.82 1.47 -1.08
C GLY A 563 -2.65 1.23 -2.32
N GLY A 564 -2.52 2.07 -3.34
CA GLY A 564 -3.21 1.90 -4.62
C GLY A 564 -4.71 2.17 -4.58
N GLN A 565 -5.21 2.73 -3.49
CA GLN A 565 -6.62 3.05 -3.31
C GLN A 565 -7.04 4.27 -4.13
N LEU A 566 -8.34 4.47 -4.29
CA LEU A 566 -8.87 5.64 -4.98
C LEU A 566 -8.41 6.93 -4.30
N ASP A 567 -7.74 7.84 -5.04
CA ASP A 567 -7.40 9.16 -4.52
C ASP A 567 -8.63 10.06 -4.46
N TYR A 568 -9.09 10.36 -3.25
CA TYR A 568 -10.23 11.26 -3.04
C TYR A 568 -9.92 12.73 -3.33
N ALA A 569 -8.66 13.11 -3.51
CA ALA A 569 -8.27 14.50 -3.80
C ALA A 569 -8.74 14.99 -5.17
N SER A 570 -8.93 14.09 -6.14
CA SER A 570 -9.19 14.44 -7.55
C SER A 570 -10.43 13.79 -8.16
N VAL A 571 -11.03 12.82 -7.48
CA VAL A 571 -12.21 12.11 -8.00
C VAL A 571 -13.45 13.03 -8.02
N GLY A 572 -14.26 12.89 -9.05
CA GLY A 572 -15.53 13.59 -9.23
C GLY A 572 -16.43 12.90 -10.24
N LEU A 573 -17.34 13.63 -10.85
CA LEU A 573 -18.37 13.13 -11.73
C LEU A 573 -18.20 13.68 -13.16
N LYS A 574 -18.55 12.86 -14.17
CA LYS A 574 -18.65 13.30 -15.58
C LYS A 574 -19.80 14.27 -15.75
N ASP A 575 -20.93 13.93 -15.12
CA ASP A 575 -22.17 14.70 -15.14
C ASP A 575 -22.77 14.79 -13.72
N PRO A 576 -22.55 15.90 -12.99
CA PRO A 576 -23.09 16.09 -11.66
C PRO A 576 -24.63 16.05 -11.57
N ALA A 577 -25.33 16.38 -12.65
CA ALA A 577 -26.80 16.38 -12.66
C ALA A 577 -27.38 14.97 -12.51
N LYS A 578 -26.66 13.94 -12.97
CA LYS A 578 -27.08 12.53 -12.86
C LYS A 578 -26.94 11.95 -11.45
N SER A 579 -26.36 12.68 -10.52
CA SER A 579 -26.19 12.26 -9.12
C SER A 579 -27.17 12.94 -8.15
N ARG A 580 -28.09 13.75 -8.68
CA ARG A 580 -29.14 14.38 -7.89
C ARG A 580 -30.26 13.36 -7.70
N THR A 581 -30.37 12.81 -6.51
CA THR A 581 -31.55 12.09 -5.98
C THR A 581 -31.92 12.67 -4.65
#